data_b9dba2fa5a67bca7a800a3ebe48aee2e
#
_entry.id   b9dba2fa5a67bca7a800a3ebe48aee2e
#
_cell.length_a   1.000
_cell.length_b   1.000
_cell.length_c   1.000
_cell.angle_alpha   90.00
_cell.angle_beta   90.00
_cell.angle_gamma   90.00
#
_symmetry.space_group_name_H-M   'P 1'
#
loop_
_entity.id
_entity.type
_entity.pdbx_description
1 polymer ?
#
loop_
_entity_poly.entity_id
_entity_poly.type
_entity_poly.pdbx_seq_one_letter_code
_entity_poly.pdbx_strand_id
1 'polypeptide(L)'
;GEASAVVTCLDGHMMAKRGRAGSALGIAALGSFFAGCVATLLIAAFAPPLTELAFQFGPAEYFSLMVLGLVSATVLATGSLLKAICMVLLGLLLGLIGTDVNSGAFRFTFGLDELQDGIDFVPLSMGLFGFAEIMRNLEGNMSRSLVPNKVKNILPSWQEIKVSVGPIVRGTALGSILGVLPGGGALLSSFASYTAEKKLAGDKADPPFGYGNIRGVAGPESANNAGAQTSFVPMLTLGIPSNAVMALMIGAMMIHDIVPGPQVMQSDPGLFWGLIISMWIGNLILVVLNLPMIGVWVQLLRVPYRWLFPAILVFCCIGVYSINNNVWDVWIAIFFGFAGYVFGKLGCETAPLVLGFILGPMMEENLRRAMLLSRGDPSVFVSSPISCGLLIACLLYTSDAAD
;
A
#
# COMPACT_ATOMS: atom_id res chain seq x y z
N GLY A 1 7.88 -11.21 0.46
CA GLY A 1 7.29 -10.77 -0.78
C GLY A 1 6.04 -9.96 -0.53
N GLU A 2 5.71 -9.12 -1.46
CA GLU A 2 4.49 -8.31 -1.40
C GLU A 2 3.26 -9.19 -1.63
N ALA A 3 2.18 -8.96 -0.87
CA ALA A 3 0.95 -9.75 -0.96
C ALA A 3 0.30 -9.65 -2.35
N SER A 4 0.36 -8.49 -2.98
CA SER A 4 -0.17 -8.25 -4.33
C SER A 4 0.51 -9.07 -5.44
N ALA A 5 1.76 -9.48 -5.24
CA ALA A 5 2.50 -10.33 -6.17
C ALA A 5 2.26 -11.85 -5.97
N VAL A 6 1.51 -12.27 -4.95
CA VAL A 6 1.27 -13.69 -4.66
C VAL A 6 0.59 -14.40 -5.82
N VAL A 7 -0.38 -13.73 -6.45
CA VAL A 7 -1.14 -14.28 -7.58
C VAL A 7 -0.24 -14.52 -8.80
N THR A 8 0.67 -13.59 -9.07
CA THR A 8 1.68 -13.73 -10.13
C THR A 8 2.56 -14.96 -9.90
N CYS A 9 2.86 -15.29 -8.64
CA CYS A 9 3.65 -16.45 -8.29
C CYS A 9 2.97 -17.78 -8.60
N LEU A 10 1.65 -17.87 -8.68
CA LEU A 10 0.94 -19.12 -8.99
C LEU A 10 1.44 -19.72 -10.30
N ASP A 11 1.48 -18.94 -11.35
CA ASP A 11 1.98 -19.37 -12.66
C ASP A 11 3.49 -19.13 -12.83
N GLY A 12 4.02 -18.02 -12.30
CA GLY A 12 5.44 -17.68 -12.41
C GLY A 12 6.36 -18.72 -11.79
N HIS A 13 6.00 -19.27 -10.61
CA HIS A 13 6.75 -20.35 -9.98
C HIS A 13 6.70 -21.65 -10.79
N MET A 14 5.56 -21.97 -11.38
CA MET A 14 5.43 -23.15 -12.23
C MET A 14 6.21 -23.00 -13.54
N MET A 15 6.26 -21.79 -14.12
CA MET A 15 7.15 -21.48 -15.25
C MET A 15 8.61 -21.67 -14.87
N ALA A 16 9.01 -21.20 -13.68
CA ALA A 16 10.37 -21.37 -13.18
C ALA A 16 10.76 -22.84 -13.00
N LYS A 17 9.87 -23.67 -12.43
CA LYS A 17 10.06 -25.13 -12.34
C LYS A 17 10.25 -25.82 -13.71
N ARG A 18 9.64 -25.28 -14.75
CA ARG A 18 9.75 -25.76 -16.15
C ARG A 18 10.95 -25.14 -16.89
N GLY A 19 11.85 -24.46 -16.20
CA GLY A 19 13.04 -23.82 -16.78
C GLY A 19 12.77 -22.51 -17.55
N ARG A 20 11.55 -21.95 -17.44
CA ARG A 20 11.12 -20.72 -18.09
C ARG A 20 11.08 -19.51 -17.12
N ALA A 21 11.93 -19.53 -16.08
CA ALA A 21 12.02 -18.44 -15.12
C ALA A 21 12.34 -17.09 -15.78
N GLY A 22 13.25 -17.10 -16.78
CA GLY A 22 13.62 -15.89 -17.53
C GLY A 22 12.43 -15.26 -18.25
N SER A 23 11.64 -16.04 -18.99
CA SER A 23 10.44 -15.55 -19.67
C SER A 23 9.41 -14.98 -18.69
N ALA A 24 9.18 -15.64 -17.55
CA ALA A 24 8.25 -15.16 -16.53
C ALA A 24 8.69 -13.80 -15.98
N LEU A 25 9.95 -13.68 -15.60
CA LEU A 25 10.52 -12.44 -15.08
C LEU A 25 10.58 -11.33 -16.13
N GLY A 26 10.89 -11.69 -17.37
CA GLY A 26 10.92 -10.74 -18.49
C GLY A 26 9.53 -10.16 -18.80
N ILE A 27 8.50 -11.01 -18.87
CA ILE A 27 7.11 -10.53 -19.07
C ILE A 27 6.62 -9.74 -17.86
N ALA A 28 6.93 -10.16 -16.65
CA ALA A 28 6.61 -9.39 -15.45
C ALA A 28 7.21 -7.98 -15.51
N ALA A 29 8.51 -7.87 -15.80
CA ALA A 29 9.19 -6.58 -15.90
C ALA A 29 8.64 -5.66 -17.02
N LEU A 30 8.38 -6.23 -18.20
CA LEU A 30 7.80 -5.48 -19.32
C LEU A 30 6.36 -5.05 -19.06
N GLY A 31 5.56 -5.93 -18.47
CA GLY A 31 4.18 -5.63 -18.08
C GLY A 31 4.12 -4.56 -17.00
N SER A 32 4.97 -4.66 -15.99
CA SER A 32 5.11 -3.66 -14.93
C SER A 32 5.53 -2.29 -15.47
N PHE A 33 6.51 -2.26 -16.38
CA PHE A 33 6.96 -1.02 -17.01
C PHE A 33 5.83 -0.35 -17.81
N PHE A 34 5.15 -1.13 -18.67
CA PHE A 34 4.01 -0.60 -19.45
C PHE A 34 2.92 -0.06 -18.52
N ALA A 35 2.53 -0.84 -17.52
CA ALA A 35 1.49 -0.50 -16.57
C ALA A 35 1.86 0.74 -15.74
N GLY A 36 3.08 0.82 -15.26
CA GLY A 36 3.61 1.98 -14.53
C GLY A 36 3.60 3.24 -15.39
N CYS A 37 4.04 3.16 -16.64
CA CYS A 37 4.03 4.30 -17.56
C CYS A 37 2.60 4.79 -17.85
N VAL A 38 1.67 3.88 -18.15
CA VAL A 38 0.27 4.24 -18.41
C VAL A 38 -0.38 4.84 -17.15
N ALA A 39 -0.18 4.21 -15.99
CA ALA A 39 -0.73 4.70 -14.73
C ALA A 39 -0.17 6.09 -14.35
N THR A 40 1.11 6.35 -14.59
CA THR A 40 1.71 7.68 -14.37
C THR A 40 1.10 8.73 -15.30
N LEU A 41 0.81 8.39 -16.56
CA LEU A 41 0.05 9.28 -17.48
C LEU A 41 -1.36 9.55 -16.94
N LEU A 42 -2.04 8.52 -16.42
CA LEU A 42 -3.37 8.69 -15.84
C LEU A 42 -3.33 9.61 -14.61
N ILE A 43 -2.32 9.47 -13.74
CA ILE A 43 -2.15 10.39 -12.61
C ILE A 43 -1.98 11.83 -13.12
N ALA A 44 -1.08 12.06 -14.08
CA ALA A 44 -0.84 13.38 -14.64
C ALA A 44 -2.09 14.00 -15.28
N ALA A 45 -2.91 13.19 -15.95
CA ALA A 45 -4.11 13.65 -16.64
C ALA A 45 -5.30 13.87 -15.70
N PHE A 46 -5.47 13.01 -14.69
CA PHE A 46 -6.68 12.99 -13.85
C PHE A 46 -6.49 13.64 -12.48
N ALA A 47 -5.27 13.73 -11.94
CA ALA A 47 -5.08 14.38 -10.66
C ALA A 47 -5.48 15.88 -10.68
N PRO A 48 -5.16 16.71 -11.70
CA PRO A 48 -5.61 18.09 -11.73
C PRO A 48 -7.13 18.26 -11.64
N PRO A 49 -7.96 17.67 -12.50
CA PRO A 49 -9.42 17.82 -12.39
C PRO A 49 -10.00 17.20 -11.13
N LEU A 50 -9.41 16.13 -10.60
CA LEU A 50 -9.83 15.55 -9.32
C LEU A 50 -9.48 16.47 -8.15
N THR A 51 -8.37 17.21 -8.22
CA THR A 51 -8.01 18.22 -7.23
C THR A 51 -9.02 19.36 -7.21
N GLU A 52 -9.49 19.83 -8.37
CA GLU A 52 -10.55 20.83 -8.44
C GLU A 52 -11.85 20.34 -7.80
N LEU A 53 -12.20 19.07 -8.03
CA LEU A 53 -13.34 18.44 -7.36
C LEU A 53 -13.11 18.34 -5.84
N ALA A 54 -11.88 18.02 -5.41
CA ALA A 54 -11.54 17.89 -4.00
C ALA A 54 -11.68 19.20 -3.21
N PHE A 55 -11.54 20.36 -3.86
CA PHE A 55 -11.82 21.66 -3.22
C PHE A 55 -13.29 21.88 -2.88
N GLN A 56 -14.20 21.06 -3.40
CA GLN A 56 -15.61 21.09 -3.00
C GLN A 56 -15.86 20.33 -1.69
N PHE A 57 -14.87 19.60 -1.19
CA PHE A 57 -14.95 18.86 0.05
C PHE A 57 -14.73 19.78 1.24
N GLY A 58 -15.74 19.90 2.09
CA GLY A 58 -15.62 20.52 3.41
C GLY A 58 -15.26 19.49 4.48
N PRO A 59 -15.23 19.92 5.76
CA PRO A 59 -14.89 19.03 6.87
C PRO A 59 -15.82 17.83 7.03
N ALA A 60 -17.11 17.96 6.72
CA ALA A 60 -18.06 16.84 6.77
C ALA A 60 -17.77 15.78 5.73
N GLU A 61 -17.43 16.21 4.50
CA GLU A 61 -17.08 15.33 3.40
C GLU A 61 -15.76 14.60 3.68
N TYR A 62 -14.73 15.31 4.17
CA TYR A 62 -13.46 14.69 4.58
C TYR A 62 -13.65 13.67 5.70
N PHE A 63 -14.43 13.99 6.72
CA PHE A 63 -14.76 13.02 7.77
C PHE A 63 -15.40 11.75 7.19
N SER A 64 -16.44 11.91 6.37
CA SER A 64 -17.14 10.78 5.75
C SER A 64 -16.24 9.95 4.82
N LEU A 65 -15.32 10.60 4.11
CA LEU A 65 -14.36 9.94 3.24
C LEU A 65 -13.32 9.14 4.05
N MET A 66 -12.88 9.66 5.20
CA MET A 66 -11.97 8.93 6.10
C MET A 66 -12.66 7.72 6.73
N VAL A 67 -13.94 7.84 7.10
CA VAL A 67 -14.76 6.70 7.56
C VAL A 67 -14.84 5.65 6.46
N LEU A 68 -15.11 6.03 5.22
CA LEU A 68 -15.14 5.10 4.09
C LEU A 68 -13.77 4.42 3.90
N GLY A 69 -12.68 5.16 4.02
CA GLY A 69 -11.31 4.61 3.94
C GLY A 69 -11.04 3.54 5.01
N LEU A 70 -11.43 3.81 6.26
CA LEU A 70 -11.29 2.87 7.37
C LEU A 70 -12.19 1.63 7.21
N VAL A 71 -13.46 1.82 6.81
CA VAL A 71 -14.38 0.72 6.52
C VAL A 71 -13.83 -0.15 5.39
N SER A 72 -13.37 0.46 4.31
CA SER A 72 -12.77 -0.27 3.18
C SER A 72 -11.53 -1.07 3.61
N ALA A 73 -10.68 -0.49 4.46
CA ALA A 73 -9.53 -1.19 5.00
C ALA A 73 -9.90 -2.41 5.86
N THR A 74 -11.01 -2.35 6.60
CA THR A 74 -11.49 -3.49 7.41
C THR A 74 -12.09 -4.60 6.55
N VAL A 75 -12.85 -4.24 5.53
CA VAL A 75 -13.51 -5.20 4.64
C VAL A 75 -12.52 -5.91 3.72
N LEU A 76 -11.50 -5.20 3.26
CA LEU A 76 -10.46 -5.77 2.38
C LEU A 76 -9.33 -6.48 3.14
N ALA A 77 -9.32 -6.41 4.47
CA ALA A 77 -8.35 -7.15 5.26
C ALA A 77 -8.52 -8.67 5.07
N THR A 78 -7.40 -9.37 4.91
CA THR A 78 -7.42 -10.83 4.80
C THR A 78 -7.61 -11.44 6.18
N GLY A 79 -8.73 -12.11 6.45
CA GLY A 79 -8.97 -12.78 7.72
C GLY A 79 -10.27 -12.38 8.40
N SER A 80 -10.26 -12.25 9.73
CA SER A 80 -11.46 -11.95 10.50
C SER A 80 -11.75 -10.45 10.49
N LEU A 81 -12.94 -10.08 10.03
CA LEU A 81 -13.44 -8.70 10.07
C LEU A 81 -13.36 -8.09 11.48
N LEU A 82 -13.70 -8.87 12.51
CA LEU A 82 -13.62 -8.40 13.90
C LEU A 82 -12.19 -8.02 14.28
N LYS A 83 -11.19 -8.83 13.88
CA LYS A 83 -9.78 -8.51 14.14
C LYS A 83 -9.36 -7.23 13.40
N ALA A 84 -9.78 -7.06 12.15
CA ALA A 84 -9.49 -5.85 11.39
C ALA A 84 -10.08 -4.61 12.04
N ILE A 85 -11.34 -4.67 12.51
CA ILE A 85 -11.98 -3.59 13.28
C ILE A 85 -11.19 -3.29 14.56
N CYS A 86 -10.81 -4.31 15.34
CA CYS A 86 -10.00 -4.12 16.54
C CYS A 86 -8.66 -3.44 16.22
N MET A 87 -8.01 -3.80 15.12
CA MET A 87 -6.76 -3.19 14.70
C MET A 87 -6.94 -1.73 14.28
N VAL A 88 -8.00 -1.40 13.55
CA VAL A 88 -8.35 0.01 13.24
C VAL A 88 -8.59 0.81 14.52
N LEU A 89 -9.42 0.29 15.44
CA LEU A 89 -9.70 0.99 16.70
C LEU A 89 -8.43 1.19 17.53
N LEU A 90 -7.55 0.20 17.59
CA LEU A 90 -6.25 0.34 18.24
C LEU A 90 -5.40 1.41 17.56
N GLY A 91 -5.37 1.45 16.25
CA GLY A 91 -4.70 2.49 15.48
C GLY A 91 -5.24 3.88 15.78
N LEU A 92 -6.56 4.05 15.77
CA LEU A 92 -7.23 5.30 16.14
C LEU A 92 -6.80 5.77 17.55
N LEU A 93 -6.82 4.87 18.52
CA LEU A 93 -6.42 5.19 19.91
C LEU A 93 -4.95 5.59 20.00
N LEU A 94 -4.06 4.89 19.30
CA LEU A 94 -2.63 5.22 19.26
C LEU A 94 -2.39 6.59 18.60
N GLY A 95 -3.14 6.94 17.57
CA GLY A 95 -3.07 8.24 16.89
C GLY A 95 -3.58 9.41 17.75
N LEU A 96 -4.32 9.13 18.82
CA LEU A 96 -4.81 10.15 19.76
C LEU A 96 -3.86 10.39 20.94
N ILE A 97 -2.75 9.65 21.05
CA ILE A 97 -1.74 9.88 22.08
C ILE A 97 -1.01 11.19 21.79
N GLY A 98 -0.80 12.01 22.82
CA GLY A 98 -0.06 13.26 22.68
C GLY A 98 -0.88 14.49 23.09
N THR A 99 -0.48 15.64 22.61
CA THR A 99 -1.13 16.92 22.90
C THR A 99 -2.34 17.13 21.98
N ASP A 100 -3.50 17.36 22.56
CA ASP A 100 -4.69 17.77 21.80
C ASP A 100 -4.48 19.15 21.19
N VAL A 101 -4.47 19.24 19.87
CA VAL A 101 -4.24 20.48 19.12
C VAL A 101 -5.25 21.58 19.46
N ASN A 102 -6.48 21.23 19.84
CA ASN A 102 -7.53 22.21 20.12
C ASN A 102 -7.55 22.71 21.57
N SER A 103 -7.30 21.82 22.53
CA SER A 103 -7.36 22.15 23.97
C SER A 103 -6.00 22.31 24.62
N GLY A 104 -4.91 21.85 23.99
CA GLY A 104 -3.58 21.80 24.59
C GLY A 104 -3.45 20.75 25.70
N ALA A 105 -4.46 19.92 25.92
CA ALA A 105 -4.45 18.91 26.98
C ALA A 105 -3.66 17.67 26.53
N PHE A 106 -2.88 17.10 27.44
CA PHE A 106 -2.19 15.83 27.20
C PHE A 106 -3.15 14.65 27.28
N ARG A 107 -3.14 13.80 26.26
CA ARG A 107 -3.98 12.60 26.16
C ARG A 107 -3.11 11.36 26.14
N PHE A 108 -3.41 10.40 27.01
CA PHE A 108 -2.76 9.08 27.08
C PHE A 108 -1.22 9.13 27.17
N THR A 109 -0.66 10.21 27.71
CA THR A 109 0.80 10.36 27.87
C THR A 109 1.34 9.64 29.11
N PHE A 110 0.45 9.24 30.05
CA PHE A 110 0.81 8.55 31.30
C PHE A 110 1.89 9.26 32.13
N GLY A 111 2.07 10.55 31.92
CA GLY A 111 3.09 11.38 32.61
C GLY A 111 4.50 11.22 32.00
N LEU A 112 4.63 10.63 30.83
CA LEU A 112 5.88 10.55 30.07
C LEU A 112 6.00 11.77 29.16
N ASP A 113 7.07 12.52 29.29
CA ASP A 113 7.31 13.73 28.51
C ASP A 113 7.51 13.41 27.03
N GLU A 114 8.10 12.24 26.74
CA GLU A 114 8.37 11.75 25.39
C GLU A 114 7.10 11.41 24.60
N LEU A 115 5.96 11.24 25.29
CA LEU A 115 4.66 10.99 24.65
C LEU A 115 3.81 12.26 24.50
N GLN A 116 4.31 13.44 24.90
CA GLN A 116 3.56 14.70 24.77
C GLN A 116 3.40 15.10 23.29
N ASP A 117 4.41 14.81 22.47
CA ASP A 117 4.36 15.03 21.01
C ASP A 117 3.69 13.87 20.26
N GLY A 118 3.21 12.86 21.00
CA GLY A 118 2.59 11.66 20.43
C GLY A 118 3.58 10.56 20.10
N ILE A 119 3.09 9.55 19.39
CA ILE A 119 3.92 8.49 18.82
C ILE A 119 4.29 8.89 17.40
N ASP A 120 5.59 8.91 17.12
CA ASP A 120 6.04 9.19 15.76
C ASP A 120 5.70 8.02 14.84
N PHE A 121 5.30 8.37 13.62
CA PHE A 121 4.86 7.41 12.59
C PHE A 121 5.98 6.45 12.18
N VAL A 122 7.22 6.93 12.06
CA VAL A 122 8.33 6.09 11.56
C VAL A 122 8.71 4.98 12.53
N PRO A 123 8.92 5.23 13.84
CA PRO A 123 9.15 4.17 14.81
C PRO A 123 8.03 3.14 14.86
N LEU A 124 6.76 3.57 14.85
CA LEU A 124 5.61 2.69 14.82
C LEU A 124 5.63 1.77 13.60
N SER A 125 5.76 2.33 12.42
CA SER A 125 5.69 1.59 11.17
C SER A 125 6.91 0.68 10.97
N MET A 126 8.12 1.17 11.30
CA MET A 126 9.34 0.37 11.23
C MET A 126 9.27 -0.82 12.19
N GLY A 127 8.68 -0.63 13.38
CA GLY A 127 8.41 -1.71 14.31
C GLY A 127 7.45 -2.73 13.72
N LEU A 128 6.23 -2.30 13.38
CA LEU A 128 5.14 -3.17 12.93
C LEU A 128 5.46 -3.96 11.66
N PHE A 129 6.19 -3.38 10.72
CA PHE A 129 6.54 -4.02 9.45
C PHE A 129 7.97 -4.54 9.42
N GLY A 130 8.95 -3.72 9.80
CA GLY A 130 10.37 -4.08 9.71
C GLY A 130 10.79 -5.11 10.77
N PHE A 131 10.69 -4.77 12.04
CA PHE A 131 11.17 -5.64 13.12
C PHE A 131 10.30 -6.87 13.28
N ALA A 132 8.97 -6.75 13.15
CA ALA A 132 8.07 -7.89 13.20
C ALA A 132 8.36 -8.91 12.09
N GLU A 133 8.68 -8.45 10.88
CA GLU A 133 9.04 -9.33 9.76
C GLU A 133 10.37 -10.04 10.00
N ILE A 134 11.37 -9.34 10.56
CA ILE A 134 12.64 -9.96 10.97
C ILE A 134 12.39 -11.11 11.96
N MET A 135 11.57 -10.88 12.99
CA MET A 135 11.26 -11.90 13.99
C MET A 135 10.53 -13.11 13.39
N ARG A 136 9.56 -12.86 12.50
CA ARG A 136 8.86 -13.94 11.77
C ARG A 136 9.80 -14.77 10.90
N ASN A 137 10.72 -14.13 10.22
CA ASN A 137 11.70 -14.80 9.36
C ASN A 137 12.75 -15.60 10.16
N LEU A 138 13.07 -15.18 11.39
CA LEU A 138 13.97 -15.93 12.28
C LEU A 138 13.33 -17.22 12.81
N GLU A 139 12.03 -17.22 13.07
CA GLU A 139 11.32 -18.39 13.54
C GLU A 139 11.10 -19.42 12.41
N GLY A 140 10.87 -18.97 11.20
CA GLY A 140 10.69 -19.84 10.05
C GLY A 140 11.99 -20.56 9.71
N ASN A 141 11.99 -21.92 9.80
CA ASN A 141 13.00 -22.73 9.14
C ASN A 141 12.85 -22.58 7.61
N MET A 142 13.28 -21.45 7.08
CA MET A 142 13.31 -21.23 5.64
C MET A 142 14.38 -22.14 5.02
N SER A 143 14.01 -23.38 4.74
CA SER A 143 14.68 -24.14 3.70
C SER A 143 14.48 -23.36 2.40
N ARG A 144 15.42 -22.47 2.08
CA ARG A 144 15.51 -21.80 0.78
C ARG A 144 15.83 -22.84 -0.28
N SER A 145 14.86 -23.75 -0.52
CA SER A 145 14.96 -24.72 -1.59
C SER A 145 14.70 -24.00 -2.92
N LEU A 146 15.72 -24.08 -3.76
CA LEU A 146 15.59 -23.90 -5.21
C LEU A 146 15.54 -22.47 -5.73
N VAL A 147 16.52 -21.63 -5.39
CA VAL A 147 16.90 -20.56 -6.30
C VAL A 147 17.65 -21.21 -7.47
N PRO A 148 17.17 -21.14 -8.72
CA PRO A 148 17.85 -21.68 -9.88
C PRO A 148 19.29 -21.16 -9.94
N ASN A 149 20.26 -22.03 -10.19
CA ASN A 149 21.67 -21.64 -10.19
C ASN A 149 22.02 -20.57 -11.22
N LYS A 150 21.23 -20.47 -12.31
CA LYS A 150 21.34 -19.42 -13.33
C LYS A 150 19.97 -19.21 -13.98
N VAL A 151 19.50 -17.97 -14.01
CA VAL A 151 18.35 -17.59 -14.83
C VAL A 151 18.87 -17.39 -16.25
N LYS A 152 18.38 -18.21 -17.19
CA LYS A 152 18.71 -18.11 -18.61
C LYS A 152 17.51 -17.51 -19.37
N ASN A 153 17.78 -16.93 -20.54
CA ASN A 153 16.74 -16.42 -21.45
C ASN A 153 15.76 -15.43 -20.79
N ILE A 154 16.28 -14.34 -20.24
CA ILE A 154 15.49 -13.31 -19.54
C ILE A 154 14.54 -12.60 -20.51
N LEU A 155 14.92 -12.45 -21.78
CA LEU A 155 14.05 -11.85 -22.78
C LEU A 155 13.02 -12.87 -23.24
N PRO A 156 11.71 -12.55 -23.14
CA PRO A 156 10.65 -13.40 -23.64
C PRO A 156 10.70 -13.49 -25.19
N SER A 157 10.24 -14.60 -25.73
CA SER A 157 10.10 -14.76 -27.17
C SER A 157 9.01 -13.84 -27.73
N TRP A 158 9.08 -13.56 -29.04
CA TRP A 158 8.07 -12.73 -29.70
C TRP A 158 6.65 -13.31 -29.61
N GLN A 159 6.51 -14.61 -29.57
CA GLN A 159 5.22 -15.28 -29.35
C GLN A 159 4.69 -15.05 -27.95
N GLU A 160 5.55 -15.14 -26.92
CA GLU A 160 5.20 -14.87 -25.54
C GLU A 160 4.78 -13.41 -25.34
N ILE A 161 5.48 -12.47 -25.99
CA ILE A 161 5.09 -11.05 -25.99
C ILE A 161 3.69 -10.88 -26.61
N LYS A 162 3.45 -11.42 -27.79
CA LYS A 162 2.14 -11.32 -28.47
C LYS A 162 0.98 -11.84 -27.62
N VAL A 163 1.18 -12.97 -26.95
CA VAL A 163 0.16 -13.57 -26.07
C VAL A 163 -0.07 -12.72 -24.83
N SER A 164 0.95 -11.99 -24.37
CA SER A 164 0.91 -11.20 -23.14
C SER A 164 0.35 -9.79 -23.33
N VAL A 165 0.36 -9.21 -24.54
CA VAL A 165 -0.12 -7.85 -24.80
C VAL A 165 -1.55 -7.63 -24.30
N GLY A 166 -2.48 -8.52 -24.66
CA GLY A 166 -3.88 -8.41 -24.23
C GLY A 166 -4.03 -8.44 -22.69
N PRO A 167 -3.47 -9.45 -22.00
CA PRO A 167 -3.42 -9.49 -20.54
C PRO A 167 -2.80 -8.25 -19.90
N ILE A 168 -1.68 -7.75 -20.44
CA ILE A 168 -1.02 -6.53 -19.94
C ILE A 168 -1.96 -5.32 -20.01
N VAL A 169 -2.60 -5.10 -21.15
CA VAL A 169 -3.50 -3.95 -21.34
C VAL A 169 -4.72 -4.05 -20.41
N ARG A 170 -5.36 -5.22 -20.34
CA ARG A 170 -6.51 -5.43 -19.47
C ARG A 170 -6.14 -5.34 -17.98
N GLY A 171 -5.00 -5.95 -17.62
CA GLY A 171 -4.46 -5.83 -16.27
C GLY A 171 -4.17 -4.38 -15.89
N THR A 172 -3.53 -3.63 -16.78
CA THR A 172 -3.27 -2.19 -16.57
C THR A 172 -4.57 -1.41 -16.37
N ALA A 173 -5.59 -1.64 -17.20
CA ALA A 173 -6.88 -0.97 -17.07
C ALA A 173 -7.57 -1.30 -15.74
N LEU A 174 -7.65 -2.58 -15.37
CA LEU A 174 -8.21 -3.01 -14.08
C LEU A 174 -7.42 -2.44 -12.90
N GLY A 175 -6.10 -2.49 -12.97
CA GLY A 175 -5.23 -1.93 -11.95
C GLY A 175 -5.41 -0.44 -11.77
N SER A 176 -5.50 0.30 -12.87
CA SER A 176 -5.70 1.75 -12.84
C SER A 176 -7.02 2.16 -12.20
N ILE A 177 -8.09 1.41 -12.39
CA ILE A 177 -9.40 1.68 -11.80
C ILE A 177 -9.41 1.27 -10.32
N LEU A 178 -9.02 0.02 -10.03
CA LEU A 178 -9.11 -0.54 -8.68
C LEU A 178 -8.05 0.04 -7.73
N GLY A 179 -6.92 0.52 -8.26
CA GLY A 179 -5.85 1.13 -7.48
C GLY A 179 -6.25 2.42 -6.75
N VAL A 180 -7.23 3.14 -7.29
CA VAL A 180 -7.77 4.35 -6.65
C VAL A 180 -8.61 4.02 -5.41
N LEU A 181 -9.13 2.78 -5.32
CA LEU A 181 -9.99 2.38 -4.22
C LEU A 181 -9.19 2.21 -2.90
N PRO A 182 -9.71 2.74 -1.79
CA PRO A 182 -9.08 2.56 -0.48
C PRO A 182 -9.06 1.09 -0.05
N GLY A 183 -7.99 0.69 0.62
CA GLY A 183 -7.90 -0.56 1.36
C GLY A 183 -7.08 -1.69 0.73
N GLY A 184 -6.99 -1.81 -0.59
CA GLY A 184 -6.27 -2.96 -1.15
C GLY A 184 -6.13 -2.95 -2.66
N GLY A 185 -6.17 -1.76 -3.27
CA GLY A 185 -6.26 -1.58 -4.71
C GLY A 185 -5.30 -2.47 -5.53
N ALA A 186 -4.02 -2.50 -5.21
CA ALA A 186 -3.03 -3.30 -5.93
C ALA A 186 -3.26 -4.82 -5.75
N LEU A 187 -3.59 -5.27 -4.54
CA LEU A 187 -3.89 -6.68 -4.25
C LEU A 187 -5.14 -7.13 -5.00
N LEU A 188 -6.24 -6.39 -4.81
CA LEU A 188 -7.52 -6.67 -5.46
C LEU A 188 -7.38 -6.65 -6.98
N SER A 189 -6.62 -5.71 -7.53
CA SER A 189 -6.34 -5.61 -8.96
C SER A 189 -5.66 -6.85 -9.52
N SER A 190 -4.68 -7.38 -8.81
CA SER A 190 -3.95 -8.59 -9.20
C SER A 190 -4.89 -9.81 -9.25
N PHE A 191 -5.69 -10.01 -8.22
CA PHE A 191 -6.66 -11.10 -8.16
C PHE A 191 -7.76 -10.96 -9.23
N ALA A 192 -8.31 -9.77 -9.40
CA ALA A 192 -9.31 -9.47 -10.41
C ALA A 192 -8.78 -9.75 -11.83
N SER A 193 -7.55 -9.29 -12.10
CA SER A 193 -6.90 -9.54 -13.40
C SER A 193 -6.66 -11.01 -13.65
N TYR A 194 -6.16 -11.77 -12.65
CA TYR A 194 -5.95 -13.21 -12.78
C TYR A 194 -7.27 -13.93 -13.08
N THR A 195 -8.32 -13.60 -12.33
CA THR A 195 -9.65 -14.21 -12.52
C THR A 195 -10.23 -13.87 -13.89
N ALA A 196 -10.11 -12.62 -14.32
CA ALA A 196 -10.56 -12.18 -15.63
C ALA A 196 -9.82 -12.92 -16.75
N GLU A 197 -8.49 -13.01 -16.69
CA GLU A 197 -7.68 -13.71 -17.68
C GLU A 197 -8.00 -15.20 -17.72
N LYS A 198 -8.19 -15.84 -16.56
CA LYS A 198 -8.58 -17.24 -16.45
C LYS A 198 -9.94 -17.49 -17.09
N LYS A 199 -10.94 -16.62 -16.84
CA LYS A 199 -12.27 -16.71 -17.45
C LYS A 199 -12.23 -16.49 -18.97
N LEU A 200 -11.47 -15.51 -19.44
CA LEU A 200 -11.32 -15.19 -20.87
C LEU A 200 -10.59 -16.30 -21.64
N ALA A 201 -9.63 -16.98 -21.03
CA ALA A 201 -8.92 -18.08 -21.66
C ALA A 201 -9.77 -19.36 -21.70
N GLY A 202 -10.64 -19.58 -20.70
CA GLY A 202 -11.49 -20.76 -20.59
C GLY A 202 -10.71 -22.06 -20.64
N ASP A 203 -11.36 -23.12 -21.12
CA ASP A 203 -10.77 -24.46 -21.23
C ASP A 203 -9.68 -24.57 -22.32
N LYS A 204 -9.51 -23.53 -23.15
CA LYS A 204 -8.48 -23.46 -24.21
C LYS A 204 -7.13 -22.96 -23.73
N ALA A 205 -7.00 -22.69 -22.41
CA ALA A 205 -5.74 -22.25 -21.83
C ALA A 205 -4.68 -23.37 -21.87
N ASP A 206 -3.59 -23.14 -22.61
CA ASP A 206 -2.46 -24.07 -22.66
C ASP A 206 -1.15 -23.31 -22.37
N PRO A 207 -0.45 -23.65 -21.27
CA PRO A 207 -0.89 -24.53 -20.19
C PRO A 207 -2.06 -23.92 -19.40
N PRO A 208 -2.83 -24.73 -18.65
CA PRO A 208 -3.88 -24.21 -17.77
C PRO A 208 -3.33 -23.23 -16.73
N PHE A 209 -4.18 -22.30 -16.25
CA PHE A 209 -3.83 -21.38 -15.16
C PHE A 209 -3.49 -22.16 -13.88
N GLY A 210 -2.45 -21.72 -13.17
CA GLY A 210 -1.84 -22.44 -12.04
C GLY A 210 -0.79 -23.47 -12.45
N TYR A 211 -0.61 -23.72 -13.75
CA TYR A 211 0.38 -24.65 -14.29
C TYR A 211 1.44 -23.98 -15.18
N GLY A 212 1.63 -22.68 -15.04
CA GLY A 212 2.67 -21.93 -15.76
C GLY A 212 2.17 -21.25 -17.03
N ASN A 213 0.95 -20.73 -17.02
CA ASN A 213 0.39 -19.91 -18.07
C ASN A 213 0.96 -18.49 -18.00
N ILE A 214 1.55 -18.01 -19.08
CA ILE A 214 2.17 -16.69 -19.12
C ILE A 214 1.18 -15.53 -18.93
N ARG A 215 -0.10 -15.72 -19.29
CA ARG A 215 -1.16 -14.72 -19.05
C ARG A 215 -1.44 -14.54 -17.57
N GLY A 216 -1.27 -15.62 -16.76
CA GLY A 216 -1.39 -15.59 -15.30
C GLY A 216 -0.21 -14.88 -14.60
N VAL A 217 0.83 -14.52 -15.36
CA VAL A 217 1.92 -13.64 -14.92
C VAL A 217 1.68 -12.22 -15.45
N ALA A 218 1.44 -12.08 -16.74
CA ALA A 218 1.38 -10.80 -17.44
C ALA A 218 0.25 -9.89 -16.93
N GLY A 219 -0.97 -10.41 -16.82
CA GLY A 219 -2.14 -9.64 -16.38
C GLY A 219 -2.03 -9.17 -14.94
N PRO A 220 -1.88 -10.08 -13.97
CA PRO A 220 -1.82 -9.73 -12.55
C PRO A 220 -0.67 -8.79 -12.20
N GLU A 221 0.51 -8.99 -12.81
CA GLU A 221 1.66 -8.15 -12.55
C GLU A 221 1.46 -6.72 -13.07
N SER A 222 0.88 -6.58 -14.27
CA SER A 222 0.51 -5.27 -14.82
C SER A 222 -0.56 -4.60 -13.98
N ALA A 223 -1.55 -5.35 -13.49
CA ALA A 223 -2.60 -4.83 -12.63
C ALA A 223 -2.06 -4.37 -11.28
N ASN A 224 -1.13 -5.14 -10.69
CA ASN A 224 -0.44 -4.77 -9.47
C ASN A 224 0.26 -3.42 -9.62
N ASN A 225 1.10 -3.28 -10.64
CA ASN A 225 1.88 -2.07 -10.85
C ASN A 225 1.01 -0.86 -11.19
N ALA A 226 -0.01 -1.01 -12.04
CA ALA A 226 -0.95 0.07 -12.30
C ALA A 226 -1.70 0.49 -11.02
N GLY A 227 -2.15 -0.48 -10.22
CA GLY A 227 -2.85 -0.22 -8.95
C GLY A 227 -1.97 0.45 -7.92
N ALA A 228 -0.70 0.05 -7.82
CA ALA A 228 0.27 0.70 -6.94
C ALA A 228 0.51 2.16 -7.33
N GLN A 229 0.65 2.44 -8.63
CA GLN A 229 0.84 3.82 -9.12
C GLN A 229 -0.42 4.67 -8.91
N THR A 230 -1.60 4.20 -9.33
CA THR A 230 -2.83 4.99 -9.21
C THR A 230 -3.30 5.19 -7.77
N SER A 231 -2.76 4.45 -6.82
CA SER A 231 -2.93 4.71 -5.37
C SER A 231 -2.43 6.09 -4.95
N PHE A 232 -1.56 6.72 -5.72
CA PHE A 232 -1.13 8.11 -5.50
C PHE A 232 -2.23 9.13 -5.82
N VAL A 233 -3.23 8.79 -6.62
CA VAL A 233 -4.31 9.73 -6.97
C VAL A 233 -5.05 10.20 -5.72
N PRO A 234 -5.69 9.34 -4.90
CA PRO A 234 -6.38 9.79 -3.71
C PRO A 234 -5.43 10.45 -2.68
N MET A 235 -4.19 9.99 -2.59
CA MET A 235 -3.20 10.58 -1.70
C MET A 235 -2.87 12.03 -2.09
N LEU A 236 -2.60 12.29 -3.36
CA LEU A 236 -2.21 13.62 -3.82
C LEU A 236 -3.40 14.58 -3.97
N THR A 237 -4.60 14.06 -4.29
CA THR A 237 -5.79 14.90 -4.54
C THR A 237 -6.64 15.11 -3.29
N LEU A 238 -6.72 14.13 -2.42
CA LEU A 238 -7.59 14.12 -1.23
C LEU A 238 -6.79 14.06 0.09
N GLY A 239 -5.50 13.76 0.05
CA GLY A 239 -4.69 13.57 1.25
C GLY A 239 -5.00 12.27 2.01
N ILE A 240 -5.61 11.28 1.34
CA ILE A 240 -6.04 10.04 1.99
C ILE A 240 -5.23 8.86 1.46
N PRO A 241 -4.61 8.08 2.37
CA PRO A 241 -3.88 6.89 1.95
C PRO A 241 -4.83 5.79 1.52
N SER A 242 -4.64 5.23 0.33
CA SER A 242 -5.40 4.10 -0.16
C SER A 242 -4.89 2.74 0.36
N ASN A 243 -3.70 2.70 0.93
CA ASN A 243 -3.07 1.49 1.48
C ASN A 243 -1.95 1.87 2.46
N ALA A 244 -1.37 0.86 3.13
CA ALA A 244 -0.32 1.08 4.11
C ALA A 244 0.93 1.78 3.54
N VAL A 245 1.30 1.51 2.28
CA VAL A 245 2.46 2.16 1.63
C VAL A 245 2.18 3.66 1.40
N MET A 246 0.96 4.00 0.97
CA MET A 246 0.55 5.40 0.82
C MET A 246 0.49 6.11 2.18
N ALA A 247 0.11 5.39 3.22
CA ALA A 247 0.18 5.89 4.59
C ALA A 247 1.62 6.23 5.01
N LEU A 248 2.58 5.35 4.70
CA LEU A 248 4.01 5.63 4.89
C LEU A 248 4.47 6.87 4.11
N MET A 249 4.01 7.03 2.89
CA MET A 249 4.34 8.21 2.08
C MET A 249 3.78 9.51 2.68
N ILE A 250 2.55 9.47 3.19
CA ILE A 250 1.96 10.62 3.92
C ILE A 250 2.83 10.97 5.13
N GLY A 251 3.21 9.98 5.94
CA GLY A 251 4.10 10.20 7.08
C GLY A 251 5.43 10.84 6.66
N ALA A 252 6.04 10.35 5.58
CA ALA A 252 7.26 10.95 5.03
C ALA A 252 7.06 12.40 4.56
N MET A 253 5.93 12.72 3.92
CA MET A 253 5.60 14.08 3.52
C MET A 253 5.43 15.00 4.72
N MET A 254 4.74 14.53 5.77
CA MET A 254 4.53 15.29 7.01
C MET A 254 5.84 15.63 7.74
N ILE A 255 6.85 14.74 7.73
CA ILE A 255 8.19 15.01 8.28
C ILE A 255 8.86 16.21 7.56
N HIS A 256 8.49 16.44 6.31
CA HIS A 256 9.00 17.57 5.51
C HIS A 256 8.02 18.76 5.47
N ASP A 257 7.09 18.85 6.42
CA ASP A 257 6.05 19.88 6.50
C ASP A 257 5.16 19.99 5.26
N ILE A 258 5.04 18.89 4.50
CA ILE A 258 4.20 18.82 3.31
C ILE A 258 2.88 18.16 3.71
N VAL A 259 1.80 18.93 3.68
CA VAL A 259 0.45 18.41 3.94
C VAL A 259 -0.13 17.81 2.65
N PRO A 260 -0.30 16.49 2.56
CA PRO A 260 -0.86 15.87 1.36
C PRO A 260 -2.32 16.28 1.17
N GLY A 261 -2.75 16.36 -0.08
CA GLY A 261 -4.12 16.73 -0.41
C GLY A 261 -4.19 17.77 -1.53
N PRO A 262 -5.38 18.37 -1.76
CA PRO A 262 -5.61 19.21 -2.93
C PRO A 262 -4.74 20.48 -2.97
N GLN A 263 -4.24 20.92 -1.82
CA GLN A 263 -3.39 22.10 -1.72
C GLN A 263 -1.98 21.89 -2.29
N VAL A 264 -1.44 20.66 -2.22
CA VAL A 264 -0.06 20.36 -2.67
C VAL A 264 0.18 20.81 -4.10
N MET A 265 -0.81 20.64 -4.97
CA MET A 265 -0.68 21.02 -6.37
C MET A 265 -0.57 22.54 -6.58
N GLN A 266 -1.12 23.34 -5.66
CA GLN A 266 -1.08 24.81 -5.73
C GLN A 266 0.06 25.38 -4.90
N SER A 267 0.29 24.87 -3.70
CA SER A 267 1.33 25.36 -2.78
C SER A 267 2.73 24.94 -3.24
N ASP A 268 2.86 23.74 -3.78
CA ASP A 268 4.14 23.18 -4.21
C ASP A 268 4.02 22.38 -5.52
N PRO A 269 3.73 23.06 -6.65
CA PRO A 269 3.59 22.42 -7.95
C PRO A 269 4.89 21.72 -8.39
N GLY A 270 6.05 22.20 -7.94
CA GLY A 270 7.34 21.56 -8.19
C GLY A 270 7.42 20.16 -7.61
N LEU A 271 6.94 19.96 -6.39
CA LEU A 271 6.87 18.65 -5.75
C LEU A 271 5.92 17.72 -6.52
N PHE A 272 4.71 18.20 -6.84
CA PHE A 272 3.70 17.38 -7.53
C PHE A 272 4.21 16.87 -8.89
N TRP A 273 4.67 17.77 -9.75
CA TRP A 273 5.18 17.40 -11.08
C TRP A 273 6.52 16.67 -11.01
N GLY A 274 7.36 17.04 -10.04
CA GLY A 274 8.60 16.33 -9.76
C GLY A 274 8.37 14.86 -9.38
N LEU A 275 7.36 14.58 -8.57
CA LEU A 275 6.95 13.21 -8.22
C LEU A 275 6.53 12.42 -9.47
N ILE A 276 5.69 13.01 -10.35
CA ILE A 276 5.26 12.36 -11.59
C ILE A 276 6.47 12.07 -12.52
N ILE A 277 7.38 13.02 -12.67
CA ILE A 277 8.60 12.81 -13.46
C ILE A 277 9.48 11.72 -12.83
N SER A 278 9.61 11.71 -11.50
CA SER A 278 10.37 10.69 -10.79
C SER A 278 9.80 9.29 -10.98
N MET A 279 8.47 9.14 -11.06
CA MET A 279 7.82 7.87 -11.36
C MET A 279 8.21 7.36 -12.76
N TRP A 280 8.29 8.24 -13.78
CA TRP A 280 8.75 7.87 -15.11
C TRP A 280 10.20 7.37 -15.11
N ILE A 281 11.08 8.13 -14.43
CA ILE A 281 12.49 7.77 -14.30
C ILE A 281 12.61 6.46 -13.50
N GLY A 282 11.85 6.33 -12.41
CA GLY A 282 11.80 5.13 -11.58
C GLY A 282 11.35 3.90 -12.37
N ASN A 283 10.30 4.01 -13.17
CA ASN A 283 9.84 2.91 -14.05
C ASN A 283 10.93 2.47 -15.04
N LEU A 284 11.68 3.41 -15.62
CA LEU A 284 12.80 3.09 -16.50
C LEU A 284 13.95 2.39 -15.73
N ILE A 285 14.30 2.91 -14.56
CA ILE A 285 15.32 2.31 -13.70
C ILE A 285 14.91 0.89 -13.29
N LEU A 286 13.63 0.65 -12.97
CA LEU A 286 13.12 -0.69 -12.62
C LEU A 286 13.32 -1.70 -13.75
N VAL A 287 13.20 -1.31 -15.01
CA VAL A 287 13.51 -2.20 -16.14
C VAL A 287 14.98 -2.62 -16.11
N VAL A 288 15.89 -1.67 -15.86
CA VAL A 288 17.34 -1.94 -15.76
C VAL A 288 17.65 -2.82 -14.55
N LEU A 289 17.01 -2.58 -13.42
CA LEU A 289 17.22 -3.38 -12.21
C LEU A 289 16.63 -4.80 -12.33
N ASN A 290 15.47 -4.94 -12.95
CA ASN A 290 14.75 -6.21 -13.02
C ASN A 290 15.17 -7.11 -14.18
N LEU A 291 15.75 -6.60 -15.26
CA LEU A 291 16.20 -7.42 -16.38
C LEU A 291 17.70 -7.71 -16.33
N PRO A 292 18.61 -6.77 -16.61
CA PRO A 292 20.05 -7.10 -16.66
C PRO A 292 20.64 -7.44 -15.29
N MET A 293 20.14 -6.87 -14.20
CA MET A 293 20.69 -7.09 -12.86
C MET A 293 20.09 -8.27 -12.09
N ILE A 294 19.15 -9.02 -12.68
CA ILE A 294 18.51 -10.15 -11.99
C ILE A 294 19.51 -11.17 -11.43
N GLY A 295 20.63 -11.38 -12.13
CA GLY A 295 21.69 -12.27 -11.67
C GLY A 295 22.33 -11.83 -10.35
N VAL A 296 22.42 -10.53 -10.11
CA VAL A 296 22.93 -9.95 -8.85
C VAL A 296 21.96 -10.22 -7.72
N TRP A 297 20.66 -9.95 -7.96
CA TRP A 297 19.60 -10.17 -6.96
C TRP A 297 19.50 -11.63 -6.56
N VAL A 298 19.57 -12.55 -7.54
CA VAL A 298 19.58 -14.00 -7.28
C VAL A 298 20.78 -14.41 -6.42
N GLN A 299 21.95 -13.79 -6.61
CA GLN A 299 23.11 -14.03 -5.74
C GLN A 299 22.91 -13.49 -4.32
N LEU A 300 22.32 -12.31 -4.19
CA LEU A 300 22.01 -11.70 -2.89
C LEU A 300 21.07 -12.59 -2.06
N LEU A 301 20.08 -13.23 -2.71
CA LEU A 301 19.18 -14.18 -2.05
C LEU A 301 19.89 -15.42 -1.48
N ARG A 302 21.15 -15.69 -1.87
CA ARG A 302 21.97 -16.80 -1.33
C ARG A 302 22.67 -16.46 -0.03
N VAL A 303 22.76 -15.17 0.33
CA VAL A 303 23.35 -14.77 1.62
C VAL A 303 22.54 -15.38 2.75
N PRO A 304 23.17 -16.16 3.66
CA PRO A 304 22.46 -16.75 4.78
C PRO A 304 21.78 -15.67 5.62
N TYR A 305 20.51 -15.88 5.96
CA TYR A 305 19.71 -14.90 6.70
C TYR A 305 20.35 -14.53 8.05
N ARG A 306 21.11 -15.45 8.66
CA ARG A 306 21.85 -15.19 9.89
C ARG A 306 22.83 -14.00 9.82
N TRP A 307 23.31 -13.65 8.64
CA TRP A 307 24.16 -12.49 8.43
C TRP A 307 23.38 -11.24 8.02
N LEU A 308 22.27 -11.45 7.31
CA LEU A 308 21.42 -10.37 6.82
C LEU A 308 20.62 -9.71 7.94
N PHE A 309 20.01 -10.51 8.85
CA PHE A 309 19.10 -9.93 9.83
C PHE A 309 19.78 -8.98 10.83
N PRO A 310 21.01 -9.25 11.37
CA PRO A 310 21.63 -8.28 12.25
C PRO A 310 21.96 -6.97 11.54
N ALA A 311 22.42 -7.05 10.29
CA ALA A 311 22.73 -5.87 9.49
C ALA A 311 21.45 -5.04 9.25
N ILE A 312 20.34 -5.68 8.83
CA ILE A 312 19.06 -5.00 8.65
C ILE A 312 18.62 -4.34 9.95
N LEU A 313 18.69 -5.06 11.07
CA LEU A 313 18.26 -4.55 12.38
C LEU A 313 19.07 -3.31 12.82
N VAL A 314 20.37 -3.34 12.64
CA VAL A 314 21.26 -2.20 12.94
C VAL A 314 20.90 -1.00 12.04
N PHE A 315 20.73 -1.21 10.74
CA PHE A 315 20.36 -0.13 9.82
C PHE A 315 18.97 0.44 10.13
N CYS A 316 18.01 -0.39 10.52
CA CYS A 316 16.69 0.07 10.95
C CYS A 316 16.78 0.92 12.22
N CYS A 317 17.56 0.50 13.23
CA CYS A 317 17.77 1.28 14.45
C CYS A 317 18.46 2.62 14.16
N ILE A 318 19.49 2.62 13.31
CA ILE A 318 20.17 3.85 12.89
C ILE A 318 19.19 4.76 12.13
N GLY A 319 18.39 4.20 11.23
CA GLY A 319 17.40 4.96 10.46
C GLY A 319 16.36 5.63 11.36
N VAL A 320 15.76 4.87 12.28
CA VAL A 320 14.80 5.41 13.24
C VAL A 320 15.42 6.50 14.11
N TYR A 321 16.60 6.24 14.67
CA TYR A 321 17.31 7.22 15.51
C TYR A 321 17.63 8.53 14.76
N SER A 322 18.05 8.42 13.49
CA SER A 322 18.54 9.55 12.69
C SER A 322 17.46 10.57 12.33
N ILE A 323 16.17 10.23 12.47
CA ILE A 323 15.07 11.14 12.12
C ILE A 323 14.97 12.27 13.16
N ASN A 324 14.85 11.91 14.43
CA ASN A 324 14.67 12.87 15.54
C ASN A 324 15.88 12.94 16.47
N ASN A 325 16.95 12.17 16.21
CA ASN A 325 18.09 11.97 17.12
C ASN A 325 17.65 11.54 18.53
N ASN A 326 16.58 10.76 18.62
CA ASN A 326 15.95 10.35 19.86
C ASN A 326 16.05 8.83 20.06
N VAL A 327 16.63 8.40 21.18
CA VAL A 327 16.74 6.98 21.55
C VAL A 327 15.36 6.38 21.87
N TRP A 328 14.43 7.19 22.34
CA TRP A 328 13.07 6.76 22.65
C TRP A 328 12.35 6.19 21.42
N ASP A 329 12.56 6.76 20.25
CA ASP A 329 12.00 6.27 18.99
C ASP A 329 12.46 4.85 18.68
N VAL A 330 13.70 4.50 19.02
CA VAL A 330 14.21 3.13 18.87
C VAL A 330 13.50 2.17 19.81
N TRP A 331 13.21 2.58 21.05
CA TRP A 331 12.43 1.77 21.98
C TRP A 331 10.98 1.60 21.54
N ILE A 332 10.37 2.64 21.00
CA ILE A 332 9.04 2.56 20.38
C ILE A 332 9.06 1.55 19.22
N ALA A 333 10.06 1.61 18.34
CA ALA A 333 10.19 0.68 17.22
C ALA A 333 10.37 -0.77 17.70
N ILE A 334 11.16 -1.02 18.74
CA ILE A 334 11.32 -2.35 19.35
C ILE A 334 9.99 -2.84 19.94
N PHE A 335 9.29 -2.00 20.68
CA PHE A 335 7.99 -2.34 21.26
C PHE A 335 6.96 -2.71 20.18
N PHE A 336 6.82 -1.87 19.16
CA PHE A 336 5.90 -2.17 18.05
C PHE A 336 6.38 -3.34 17.18
N GLY A 337 7.68 -3.62 17.16
CA GLY A 337 8.24 -4.81 16.54
C GLY A 337 7.73 -6.09 17.20
N PHE A 338 7.81 -6.13 18.52
CA PHE A 338 7.28 -7.23 19.30
C PHE A 338 5.75 -7.33 19.19
N ALA A 339 5.04 -6.19 19.29
CA ALA A 339 3.59 -6.16 19.13
C ALA A 339 3.17 -6.66 17.73
N GLY A 340 3.82 -6.21 16.66
CA GLY A 340 3.55 -6.65 15.29
C GLY A 340 3.83 -8.14 15.07
N TYR A 341 4.85 -8.70 15.71
CA TYR A 341 5.09 -10.13 15.73
C TYR A 341 3.93 -10.90 16.40
N VAL A 342 3.50 -10.44 17.59
CA VAL A 342 2.36 -11.05 18.31
C VAL A 342 1.07 -10.93 17.50
N PHE A 343 0.78 -9.77 16.90
CA PHE A 343 -0.38 -9.57 16.03
C PHE A 343 -0.35 -10.56 14.86
N GLY A 344 0.81 -10.75 14.24
CA GLY A 344 0.97 -11.75 13.18
C GLY A 344 0.67 -13.17 13.65
N LYS A 345 1.08 -13.56 14.87
CA LYS A 345 0.75 -14.86 15.48
C LYS A 345 -0.73 -15.03 15.77
N LEU A 346 -1.39 -13.96 16.15
CA LEU A 346 -2.85 -13.94 16.39
C LEU A 346 -3.66 -13.87 15.08
N GLY A 347 -2.99 -13.76 13.92
CA GLY A 347 -3.66 -13.58 12.63
C GLY A 347 -4.35 -12.24 12.53
N CYS A 348 -3.77 -11.18 13.12
CA CYS A 348 -4.19 -9.80 12.99
C CYS A 348 -3.27 -9.08 11.99
N GLU A 349 -3.85 -8.45 10.98
CA GLU A 349 -3.09 -7.64 10.03
C GLU A 349 -2.73 -6.28 10.63
N THR A 350 -1.50 -5.82 10.39
CA THR A 350 -1.00 -4.54 10.91
C THR A 350 -1.38 -3.34 10.03
N ALA A 351 -1.75 -3.57 8.77
CA ALA A 351 -2.13 -2.51 7.83
C ALA A 351 -3.35 -1.70 8.29
N PRO A 352 -4.47 -2.31 8.76
CA PRO A 352 -5.61 -1.57 9.31
C PRO A 352 -5.23 -0.70 10.53
N LEU A 353 -4.31 -1.17 11.39
CA LEU A 353 -3.82 -0.37 12.52
C LEU A 353 -3.12 0.90 12.05
N VAL A 354 -2.21 0.77 11.09
CA VAL A 354 -1.46 1.92 10.56
C VAL A 354 -2.37 2.94 9.88
N LEU A 355 -3.38 2.47 9.13
CA LEU A 355 -4.40 3.35 8.55
C LEU A 355 -5.22 4.06 9.63
N GLY A 356 -5.64 3.35 10.67
CA GLY A 356 -6.32 3.94 11.82
C GLY A 356 -5.46 4.99 12.52
N PHE A 357 -4.18 4.71 12.70
CA PHE A 357 -3.23 5.62 13.32
C PHE A 357 -3.08 6.96 12.56
N ILE A 358 -2.99 6.90 11.22
CA ILE A 358 -2.85 8.11 10.39
C ILE A 358 -4.17 8.85 10.24
N LEU A 359 -5.25 8.12 9.96
CA LEU A 359 -6.55 8.74 9.70
C LEU A 359 -7.23 9.22 10.98
N GLY A 360 -6.86 8.69 12.16
CA GLY A 360 -7.47 9.03 13.43
C GLY A 360 -7.44 10.52 13.76
N PRO A 361 -6.27 11.14 13.86
CA PRO A 361 -6.15 12.58 14.12
C PRO A 361 -6.86 13.43 13.07
N MET A 362 -6.70 13.08 11.78
CA MET A 362 -7.36 13.79 10.68
C MET A 362 -8.89 13.68 10.74
N MET A 363 -9.39 12.51 11.08
CA MET A 363 -10.83 12.26 11.24
C MET A 363 -11.40 13.04 12.43
N GLU A 364 -10.71 13.05 13.57
CA GLU A 364 -11.09 13.83 14.75
C GLU A 364 -11.13 15.34 14.43
N GLU A 365 -10.10 15.85 13.76
CA GLU A 365 -10.02 17.26 13.37
C GLU A 365 -11.19 17.65 12.46
N ASN A 366 -11.46 16.87 11.43
CA ASN A 366 -12.56 17.16 10.50
C ASN A 366 -13.94 16.98 11.15
N LEU A 367 -14.12 15.99 12.06
CA LEU A 367 -15.32 15.84 12.86
C LEU A 367 -15.58 17.11 13.70
N ARG A 368 -14.57 17.56 14.44
CA ARG A 368 -14.68 18.75 15.28
C ARG A 368 -14.96 20.01 14.47
N ARG A 369 -14.27 20.19 13.35
CA ARG A 369 -14.50 21.33 12.43
C ARG A 369 -15.92 21.32 11.87
N ALA A 370 -16.42 20.16 11.42
CA ALA A 370 -17.77 20.02 10.91
C ALA A 370 -18.81 20.36 11.97
N MET A 371 -18.63 19.85 13.21
CA MET A 371 -19.53 20.11 14.32
C MET A 371 -19.48 21.58 14.76
N LEU A 372 -18.32 22.23 14.73
CA LEU A 372 -18.19 23.67 15.05
C LEU A 372 -18.93 24.52 14.00
N LEU A 373 -18.73 24.24 12.71
CA LEU A 373 -19.38 24.97 11.62
C LEU A 373 -20.89 24.80 11.62
N SER A 374 -21.38 23.59 11.96
CA SER A 374 -22.80 23.30 12.09
C SER A 374 -23.42 23.72 13.43
N ARG A 375 -22.65 24.39 14.32
CA ARG A 375 -23.09 24.77 15.67
C ARG A 375 -23.58 23.59 16.51
N GLY A 376 -22.97 22.43 16.34
CA GLY A 376 -23.32 21.21 17.06
C GLY A 376 -24.42 20.37 16.42
N ASP A 377 -24.86 20.72 15.21
CA ASP A 377 -25.89 19.94 14.49
C ASP A 377 -25.23 18.78 13.71
N PRO A 378 -25.45 17.51 14.10
CA PRO A 378 -24.90 16.34 13.42
C PRO A 378 -25.57 16.06 12.06
N SER A 379 -26.68 16.71 11.75
CA SER A 379 -27.36 16.55 10.45
C SER A 379 -26.45 16.97 9.28
N VAL A 380 -25.39 17.74 9.53
CA VAL A 380 -24.41 18.17 8.52
C VAL A 380 -23.82 17.01 7.73
N PHE A 381 -23.65 15.83 8.34
CA PHE A 381 -23.10 14.65 7.68
C PHE A 381 -24.06 13.99 6.69
N VAL A 382 -25.37 14.19 6.83
CA VAL A 382 -26.41 13.64 5.95
C VAL A 382 -27.07 14.69 5.07
N SER A 383 -26.97 15.97 5.42
CA SER A 383 -27.51 17.08 4.63
C SER A 383 -26.62 17.45 3.43
N SER A 384 -25.31 17.22 3.53
CA SER A 384 -24.42 17.37 2.40
C SER A 384 -24.54 16.15 1.46
N PRO A 385 -24.82 16.37 0.14
CA PRO A 385 -24.98 15.26 -0.81
C PRO A 385 -23.76 14.35 -0.91
N ILE A 386 -22.56 14.93 -0.91
CA ILE A 386 -21.29 14.18 -1.02
C ILE A 386 -21.07 13.35 0.25
N SER A 387 -21.18 13.97 1.43
CA SER A 387 -20.99 13.30 2.70
C SER A 387 -22.02 12.16 2.88
N CYS A 388 -23.29 12.42 2.60
CA CYS A 388 -24.36 11.42 2.65
C CYS A 388 -24.07 10.25 1.69
N GLY A 389 -23.68 10.54 0.44
CA GLY A 389 -23.31 9.52 -0.54
C GLY A 389 -22.15 8.64 -0.08
N LEU A 390 -21.11 9.23 0.53
CA LEU A 390 -19.97 8.49 1.09
C LEU A 390 -20.40 7.59 2.27
N LEU A 391 -21.27 8.07 3.17
CA LEU A 391 -21.77 7.28 4.28
C LEU A 391 -22.71 6.15 3.81
N ILE A 392 -23.52 6.38 2.78
CA ILE A 392 -24.33 5.30 2.16
C ILE A 392 -23.39 4.26 1.54
N ALA A 393 -22.33 4.68 0.85
CA ALA A 393 -21.33 3.75 0.32
C ALA A 393 -20.67 2.90 1.43
N CYS A 394 -20.40 3.48 2.62
CA CYS A 394 -19.92 2.71 3.77
C CYS A 394 -20.89 1.61 4.17
N LEU A 395 -22.20 1.93 4.25
CA LEU A 395 -23.23 0.96 4.63
C LEU A 395 -23.37 -0.18 3.61
N LEU A 396 -23.36 0.15 2.32
CA LEU A 396 -23.43 -0.85 1.25
C LEU A 396 -22.20 -1.76 1.28
N TYR A 397 -21.01 -1.17 1.46
CA TYR A 397 -19.76 -1.92 1.49
C TYR A 397 -19.65 -2.88 2.70
N THR A 398 -20.23 -2.50 3.84
CA THR A 398 -20.30 -3.39 5.01
C THR A 398 -21.37 -4.48 4.85
N SER A 399 -22.47 -4.21 4.14
CA SER A 399 -23.51 -5.22 3.87
C SER A 399 -22.99 -6.33 2.98
N ASP A 400 -22.30 -5.98 1.88
CA ASP A 400 -21.72 -6.96 0.95
C ASP A 400 -20.60 -7.81 1.58
N ALA A 401 -19.96 -7.31 2.65
CA ALA A 401 -18.92 -8.05 3.36
C ALA A 401 -19.48 -9.01 4.44
N ALA A 402 -20.73 -8.85 4.81
CA ALA A 402 -21.40 -9.69 5.81
C ALA A 402 -22.10 -10.93 5.19
N ASP A 403 -22.35 -10.94 3.89
CA ASP A 403 -22.88 -12.06 3.09
C ASP A 403 -21.72 -12.89 2.48
#